data_6a4f41ec3044d9451baf328349bba795
#
_entry.id   6a4f41ec3044d9451baf328349bba795
#
_cell.length_a   1.000
_cell.length_b   1.000
_cell.length_c   1.000
_cell.angle_alpha   90.00
_cell.angle_beta   90.00
_cell.angle_gamma   90.00
#
_symmetry.space_group_name_H-M   'P 1'
#
loop_
_entity.id
_entity.type
_entity.pdbx_description
1 polymer ?
#
loop_
_entity_poly.entity_id
_entity_poly.type
_entity_poly.pdbx_seq_one_letter_code
_entity_poly.pdbx_strand_id
1 'polypeptide(L)'
;KYGCRLIGTTPETIRKAEDRQEFKDTMEKIGEPVAASKVVTTVEDGLAFTNTIGYPVVLRPAYTLGGSGGGIAHNEYELREILENGLRLSRVGEVLVERCIAGWKEIEYEVMRDANGNCITVCNMENIDPVGVHTGDSIVVAPSQTLGDKEYQMLRSSALNIINELKITGGCNVQYALNPDSFEYCVIEVNPRVSRSSALASKATGYPIAKVTAKIALGYTLDEIKNAITGKTYASFEPMLDYCVVKIPRLPFDKFISAKRTLTTQMKATGEVMSICNNFEGALMKAIRSLEQHVDSLMSYDFTGLSDEELEAQLHVVDDRRIWVIAEALRRGVSYDHIYEITK
;
A
#
# COMPACT_ATOMS: atom_id res chain seq x y z
N LYS A 1 -31.39 13.80 -4.07
CA LYS A 1 -32.18 14.76 -3.27
C LYS A 1 -32.44 16.07 -4.08
N TYR A 2 -31.44 16.50 -4.87
CA TYR A 2 -31.53 17.76 -5.68
C TYR A 2 -31.64 17.53 -7.18
N GLY A 3 -31.88 16.30 -7.66
CA GLY A 3 -31.97 15.97 -9.07
C GLY A 3 -30.64 16.06 -9.86
N CYS A 4 -29.52 16.26 -9.18
CA CYS A 4 -28.22 16.35 -9.83
C CYS A 4 -27.66 14.92 -10.09
N ARG A 5 -27.14 14.70 -11.29
CA ARG A 5 -26.44 13.49 -11.66
C ARG A 5 -24.98 13.59 -11.20
N LEU A 6 -24.51 12.60 -10.45
CA LEU A 6 -23.09 12.43 -10.17
C LEU A 6 -22.42 11.83 -11.41
N ILE A 7 -21.31 12.42 -11.86
CA ILE A 7 -20.48 11.88 -12.95
C ILE A 7 -19.27 11.15 -12.36
N GLY A 8 -18.76 10.14 -13.06
CA GLY A 8 -17.67 9.28 -12.59
C GLY A 8 -18.16 8.13 -11.70
N THR A 9 -17.39 7.75 -10.69
CA THR A 9 -17.71 6.64 -9.79
C THR A 9 -19.00 6.90 -9.00
N THR A 10 -19.89 5.91 -8.97
CA THR A 10 -21.21 6.07 -8.32
C THR A 10 -21.10 5.97 -6.77
N PRO A 11 -22.07 6.55 -6.01
CA PRO A 11 -22.10 6.41 -4.56
C PRO A 11 -22.19 4.94 -4.10
N GLU A 12 -22.88 4.10 -4.87
CA GLU A 12 -22.98 2.65 -4.59
C GLU A 12 -21.63 1.98 -4.72
N THR A 13 -20.87 2.26 -5.77
CA THR A 13 -19.50 1.75 -5.96
C THR A 13 -18.57 2.22 -4.85
N ILE A 14 -18.63 3.50 -4.45
CA ILE A 14 -17.84 4.04 -3.36
C ILE A 14 -18.16 3.29 -2.06
N ARG A 15 -19.45 3.08 -1.76
CA ARG A 15 -19.86 2.34 -0.56
C ARG A 15 -19.31 0.92 -0.56
N LYS A 16 -19.46 0.18 -1.66
CA LYS A 16 -18.94 -1.20 -1.79
C LYS A 16 -17.42 -1.29 -1.63
N ALA A 17 -16.68 -0.25 -1.99
CA ALA A 17 -15.23 -0.22 -1.87
C ALA A 17 -14.76 0.24 -0.48
N GLU A 18 -15.52 1.09 0.23
CA GLU A 18 -15.10 1.70 1.50
C GLU A 18 -15.76 1.08 2.72
N ASP A 19 -16.98 0.52 2.58
CA ASP A 19 -17.61 -0.25 3.67
C ASP A 19 -16.96 -1.64 3.78
N ARG A 20 -16.42 -1.95 4.95
CA ARG A 20 -15.61 -3.15 5.15
C ARG A 20 -16.39 -4.45 4.91
N GLN A 21 -17.66 -4.52 5.32
CA GLN A 21 -18.45 -5.73 5.13
C GLN A 21 -18.87 -5.88 3.67
N GLU A 22 -19.36 -4.81 3.05
CA GLU A 22 -19.74 -4.83 1.63
C GLU A 22 -18.53 -5.11 0.73
N PHE A 23 -17.36 -4.58 1.07
CA PHE A 23 -16.12 -4.87 0.38
C PHE A 23 -15.75 -6.36 0.47
N LYS A 24 -15.75 -6.91 1.68
CA LYS A 24 -15.47 -8.32 1.92
C LYS A 24 -16.44 -9.21 1.13
N ASP A 25 -17.74 -8.98 1.26
CA ASP A 25 -18.78 -9.75 0.56
C ASP A 25 -18.61 -9.66 -0.96
N THR A 26 -18.21 -8.50 -1.48
CA THR A 26 -17.95 -8.29 -2.90
C THR A 26 -16.72 -9.07 -3.37
N MET A 27 -15.61 -9.04 -2.60
CA MET A 27 -14.40 -9.80 -2.94
C MET A 27 -14.65 -11.32 -2.88
N GLU A 28 -15.32 -11.81 -1.83
CA GLU A 28 -15.68 -13.22 -1.69
C GLU A 28 -16.57 -13.71 -2.85
N LYS A 29 -17.53 -12.89 -3.28
CA LYS A 29 -18.41 -13.19 -4.43
C LYS A 29 -17.64 -13.46 -5.72
N ILE A 30 -16.55 -12.75 -5.96
CA ILE A 30 -15.73 -12.89 -7.17
C ILE A 30 -14.52 -13.80 -6.97
N GLY A 31 -14.39 -14.42 -5.80
CA GLY A 31 -13.29 -15.32 -5.47
C GLY A 31 -11.96 -14.64 -5.20
N GLU A 32 -11.97 -13.33 -4.94
CA GLU A 32 -10.76 -12.58 -4.57
C GLU A 32 -10.49 -12.71 -3.07
N PRO A 33 -9.29 -13.13 -2.67
CA PRO A 33 -8.99 -13.36 -1.26
C PRO A 33 -8.84 -12.04 -0.50
N VAL A 34 -9.46 -11.99 0.68
CA VAL A 34 -9.26 -10.94 1.68
C VAL A 34 -8.77 -11.57 2.98
N ALA A 35 -8.11 -10.80 3.84
CA ALA A 35 -7.67 -11.31 5.12
C ALA A 35 -8.86 -11.84 5.93
N ALA A 36 -8.73 -13.06 6.47
CA ALA A 36 -9.78 -13.64 7.30
C ALA A 36 -10.09 -12.71 8.47
N SER A 37 -11.33 -12.28 8.58
CA SER A 37 -11.74 -11.28 9.56
C SER A 37 -13.16 -11.51 10.07
N LYS A 38 -13.42 -11.06 11.30
CA LYS A 38 -14.75 -11.08 11.93
C LYS A 38 -14.93 -9.86 12.81
N VAL A 39 -16.07 -9.21 12.69
CA VAL A 39 -16.50 -8.20 13.67
C VAL A 39 -17.01 -8.93 14.91
N VAL A 40 -16.51 -8.55 16.07
CA VAL A 40 -16.86 -9.13 17.36
C VAL A 40 -17.37 -8.05 18.32
N THR A 41 -18.28 -8.43 19.19
CA THR A 41 -18.88 -7.56 20.22
C THR A 41 -18.56 -8.03 21.62
N THR A 42 -17.89 -9.18 21.75
CA THR A 42 -17.43 -9.73 23.03
C THR A 42 -16.00 -10.25 22.92
N VAL A 43 -15.33 -10.38 24.06
CA VAL A 43 -13.97 -10.95 24.11
C VAL A 43 -14.01 -12.43 23.74
N GLU A 44 -15.03 -13.16 24.19
CA GLU A 44 -15.21 -14.59 23.92
C GLU A 44 -15.36 -14.88 22.42
N ASP A 45 -16.13 -14.06 21.71
CA ASP A 45 -16.26 -14.16 20.25
C ASP A 45 -14.92 -13.93 19.54
N GLY A 46 -14.14 -12.96 20.03
CA GLY A 46 -12.82 -12.67 19.49
C GLY A 46 -11.86 -13.84 19.70
N LEU A 47 -11.84 -14.42 20.88
CA LEU A 47 -11.04 -15.61 21.20
C LEU A 47 -11.44 -16.81 20.33
N ALA A 48 -12.74 -17.09 20.25
CA ALA A 48 -13.25 -18.18 19.44
C ALA A 48 -12.85 -18.04 17.98
N PHE A 49 -12.94 -16.85 17.42
CA PHE A 49 -12.53 -16.59 16.03
C PHE A 49 -11.00 -16.69 15.86
N THR A 50 -10.21 -16.10 16.77
CA THR A 50 -8.75 -16.16 16.71
C THR A 50 -8.24 -17.59 16.78
N ASN A 51 -8.88 -18.47 17.55
CA ASN A 51 -8.54 -19.90 17.59
C ASN A 51 -8.71 -20.60 16.21
N THR A 52 -9.53 -20.04 15.32
CA THR A 52 -9.69 -20.60 13.95
C THR A 52 -8.66 -20.09 12.96
N ILE A 53 -8.12 -18.88 13.14
CA ILE A 53 -7.20 -18.23 12.19
C ILE A 53 -5.75 -18.20 12.69
N GLY A 54 -5.51 -18.46 13.99
CA GLY A 54 -4.20 -18.41 14.63
C GLY A 54 -3.72 -16.99 14.96
N TYR A 55 -2.59 -16.93 15.65
CA TYR A 55 -1.88 -15.68 15.97
C TYR A 55 -0.72 -15.45 14.98
N PRO A 56 -0.27 -14.19 14.78
CA PRO A 56 -0.80 -12.95 15.34
C PRO A 56 -2.10 -12.50 14.66
N VAL A 57 -2.90 -11.67 15.35
CA VAL A 57 -4.12 -11.03 14.82
C VAL A 57 -4.07 -9.52 15.01
N VAL A 58 -4.68 -8.81 14.07
CA VAL A 58 -4.86 -7.35 14.13
C VAL A 58 -6.25 -7.05 14.67
N LEU A 59 -6.33 -6.09 15.59
CA LEU A 59 -7.57 -5.63 16.19
C LEU A 59 -7.80 -4.16 15.82
N ARG A 60 -8.99 -3.89 15.30
CA ARG A 60 -9.36 -2.53 14.85
C ARG A 60 -10.74 -2.18 15.41
N PRO A 61 -10.82 -1.38 16.48
CA PRO A 61 -12.11 -0.91 16.99
C PRO A 61 -12.86 -0.09 15.96
N ALA A 62 -14.16 -0.28 15.85
CA ALA A 62 -15.01 0.45 14.93
C ALA A 62 -15.18 1.92 15.38
N TYR A 63 -15.18 2.84 14.43
CA TYR A 63 -15.44 4.28 14.64
C TYR A 63 -14.52 4.95 15.67
N THR A 64 -13.25 4.53 15.75
CA THR A 64 -12.21 5.21 16.54
C THR A 64 -11.37 6.12 15.66
N LEU A 65 -10.89 7.24 16.22
CA LEU A 65 -10.02 8.16 15.52
C LEU A 65 -8.55 7.72 15.66
N GLY A 66 -7.83 7.72 14.55
CA GLY A 66 -6.38 7.50 14.53
C GLY A 66 -5.91 6.12 14.97
N GLY A 67 -6.78 5.09 14.89
CA GLY A 67 -6.41 3.72 15.29
C GLY A 67 -6.40 3.49 16.80
N SER A 68 -6.99 4.40 17.59
CA SER A 68 -7.02 4.31 19.06
C SER A 68 -7.69 3.01 19.53
N GLY A 69 -7.03 2.29 20.44
CA GLY A 69 -7.52 1.05 21.05
C GLY A 69 -7.35 -0.20 20.17
N GLY A 70 -6.76 -0.06 18.98
CA GLY A 70 -6.35 -1.19 18.15
C GLY A 70 -4.89 -1.61 18.42
N GLY A 71 -4.51 -2.76 17.87
CA GLY A 71 -3.16 -3.28 18.01
C GLY A 71 -3.00 -4.64 17.34
N ILE A 72 -1.82 -5.23 17.50
CA ILE A 72 -1.53 -6.60 17.08
C ILE A 72 -1.40 -7.44 18.35
N ALA A 73 -2.13 -8.55 18.41
CA ALA A 73 -2.04 -9.52 19.49
C ALA A 73 -1.28 -10.76 19.02
N HIS A 74 -0.22 -11.13 19.74
CA HIS A 74 0.61 -12.30 19.46
C HIS A 74 0.22 -13.52 20.29
N ASN A 75 -0.63 -13.34 21.28
CA ASN A 75 -1.09 -14.40 22.20
C ASN A 75 -2.45 -14.03 22.81
N GLU A 76 -3.06 -14.98 23.54
CA GLU A 76 -4.38 -14.82 24.15
C GLU A 76 -4.42 -13.67 25.17
N TYR A 77 -3.35 -13.47 25.95
CA TYR A 77 -3.31 -12.41 26.95
C TYR A 77 -3.40 -11.03 26.30
N GLU A 78 -2.58 -10.76 25.30
CA GLU A 78 -2.59 -9.51 24.53
C GLU A 78 -3.94 -9.31 23.81
N LEU A 79 -4.51 -10.39 23.26
CA LEU A 79 -5.80 -10.36 22.59
C LEU A 79 -6.90 -9.87 23.54
N ARG A 80 -6.97 -10.44 24.77
CA ARG A 80 -7.96 -10.03 25.77
C ARG A 80 -7.82 -8.55 26.14
N GLU A 81 -6.60 -8.11 26.45
CA GLU A 81 -6.33 -6.73 26.85
C GLU A 81 -6.74 -5.73 25.75
N ILE A 82 -6.33 -6.00 24.49
CA ILE A 82 -6.65 -5.12 23.37
C ILE A 82 -8.15 -5.14 23.05
N LEU A 83 -8.80 -6.32 23.10
CA LEU A 83 -10.26 -6.43 22.86
C LEU A 83 -11.06 -5.69 23.91
N GLU A 84 -10.79 -5.87 25.19
CA GLU A 84 -11.49 -5.17 26.28
C GLU A 84 -11.39 -3.65 26.11
N ASN A 85 -10.17 -3.16 25.83
CA ASN A 85 -9.95 -1.74 25.59
C ASN A 85 -10.62 -1.26 24.30
N GLY A 86 -10.52 -2.02 23.22
CA GLY A 86 -11.11 -1.71 21.92
C GLY A 86 -12.63 -1.64 21.95
N LEU A 87 -13.28 -2.63 22.58
CA LEU A 87 -14.74 -2.66 22.77
C LEU A 87 -15.24 -1.47 23.59
N ARG A 88 -14.49 -1.09 24.63
CA ARG A 88 -14.81 0.09 25.46
C ARG A 88 -14.66 1.41 24.69
N LEU A 89 -13.66 1.53 23.80
CA LEU A 89 -13.37 2.75 23.04
C LEU A 89 -14.23 2.87 21.78
N SER A 90 -14.70 1.75 21.25
CA SER A 90 -15.62 1.75 20.11
C SER A 90 -16.96 2.33 20.49
N ARG A 91 -17.44 3.32 19.71
CA ARG A 91 -18.75 3.97 19.97
C ARG A 91 -19.94 3.03 19.78
N VAL A 92 -19.75 1.95 19.05
CA VAL A 92 -20.78 0.92 18.77
C VAL A 92 -20.47 -0.41 19.46
N GLY A 93 -19.38 -0.49 20.26
CA GLY A 93 -18.99 -1.72 20.96
C GLY A 93 -18.54 -2.85 20.04
N GLU A 94 -17.92 -2.51 18.91
CA GLU A 94 -17.47 -3.47 17.90
C GLU A 94 -15.98 -3.35 17.67
N VAL A 95 -15.32 -4.51 17.50
CA VAL A 95 -13.91 -4.63 17.09
C VAL A 95 -13.81 -5.61 15.94
N LEU A 96 -13.10 -5.22 14.87
CA LEU A 96 -12.70 -6.15 13.82
C LEU A 96 -11.47 -6.91 14.31
N VAL A 97 -11.56 -8.24 14.33
CA VAL A 97 -10.42 -9.16 14.50
C VAL A 97 -10.05 -9.70 13.13
N GLU A 98 -8.78 -9.59 12.75
CA GLU A 98 -8.30 -9.90 11.40
C GLU A 98 -6.98 -10.68 11.47
N ARG A 99 -6.78 -11.67 10.58
CA ARG A 99 -5.48 -12.35 10.41
C ARG A 99 -4.40 -11.32 10.12
N CYS A 100 -3.31 -11.36 10.85
CA CYS A 100 -2.18 -10.49 10.60
C CYS A 100 -1.41 -10.94 9.36
N ILE A 101 -1.24 -10.02 8.43
CA ILE A 101 -0.44 -10.18 7.20
C ILE A 101 0.77 -9.24 7.18
N ALA A 102 1.17 -8.73 8.37
CA ALA A 102 2.37 -7.93 8.50
C ALA A 102 3.60 -8.72 8.02
N GLY A 103 4.50 -8.05 7.34
CA GLY A 103 5.69 -8.67 6.75
C GLY A 103 5.47 -9.25 5.34
N TRP A 104 4.23 -9.28 4.82
CA TRP A 104 3.99 -9.62 3.42
C TRP A 104 4.39 -8.44 2.51
N LYS A 105 4.74 -8.74 1.26
CA LYS A 105 5.03 -7.71 0.25
C LYS A 105 3.78 -6.88 0.00
N GLU A 106 3.93 -5.57 -0.12
CA GLU A 106 2.84 -4.68 -0.49
C GLU A 106 2.98 -4.27 -1.95
N ILE A 107 1.99 -4.63 -2.76
CA ILE A 107 1.96 -4.41 -4.21
C ILE A 107 0.73 -3.58 -4.56
N GLU A 108 0.91 -2.63 -5.46
CA GLU A 108 -0.16 -1.74 -5.92
C GLU A 108 -0.35 -1.83 -7.43
N TYR A 109 -1.60 -1.76 -7.87
CA TYR A 109 -1.98 -1.59 -9.28
C TYR A 109 -2.84 -0.35 -9.46
N GLU A 110 -2.42 0.52 -10.37
CA GLU A 110 -3.26 1.58 -10.88
C GLU A 110 -4.01 1.07 -12.10
N VAL A 111 -5.33 1.12 -12.07
CA VAL A 111 -6.22 0.55 -13.08
C VAL A 111 -7.16 1.61 -13.60
N MET A 112 -7.50 1.53 -14.89
CA MET A 112 -8.47 2.42 -15.54
C MET A 112 -9.57 1.58 -16.14
N ARG A 113 -10.83 2.07 -16.03
CA ARG A 113 -12.00 1.44 -16.65
C ARG A 113 -12.98 2.50 -17.13
N ASP A 114 -13.53 2.32 -18.34
CA ASP A 114 -14.60 3.15 -18.87
C ASP A 114 -16.01 2.56 -18.63
N ALA A 115 -17.03 3.28 -19.05
CA ALA A 115 -18.42 2.85 -18.87
C ALA A 115 -18.79 1.61 -19.71
N ASN A 116 -18.07 1.34 -20.80
CA ASN A 116 -18.29 0.18 -21.66
C ASN A 116 -17.60 -1.09 -21.15
N GLY A 117 -16.78 -0.97 -20.09
CA GLY A 117 -16.06 -2.08 -19.50
C GLY A 117 -14.68 -2.31 -20.08
N ASN A 118 -14.18 -1.46 -20.96
CA ASN A 118 -12.78 -1.49 -21.37
C ASN A 118 -11.92 -1.17 -20.13
N CYS A 119 -10.93 -2.00 -19.87
CA CYS A 119 -10.15 -1.95 -18.65
C CYS A 119 -8.67 -2.22 -18.94
N ILE A 120 -7.79 -1.44 -18.33
CA ILE A 120 -6.33 -1.57 -18.44
C ILE A 120 -5.64 -1.38 -17.10
N THR A 121 -4.46 -1.94 -16.94
CA THR A 121 -3.53 -1.57 -15.89
C THR A 121 -2.59 -0.47 -16.40
N VAL A 122 -2.47 0.62 -15.63
CA VAL A 122 -1.61 1.75 -15.99
C VAL A 122 -0.21 1.57 -15.43
N CYS A 123 -0.13 1.10 -14.20
CA CYS A 123 1.14 0.95 -13.50
C CYS A 123 1.03 -0.15 -12.43
N ASN A 124 2.07 -0.93 -12.32
CA ASN A 124 2.33 -1.81 -11.18
C ASN A 124 3.44 -1.17 -10.34
N MET A 125 3.30 -1.22 -9.01
CA MET A 125 4.24 -0.64 -8.06
C MET A 125 4.45 -1.59 -6.89
N GLU A 126 5.64 -1.56 -6.32
CA GLU A 126 6.04 -2.35 -5.16
C GLU A 126 6.55 -1.44 -4.06
N ASN A 127 6.07 -1.62 -2.84
CA ASN A 127 6.59 -0.96 -1.65
C ASN A 127 7.81 -1.73 -1.14
N ILE A 128 8.87 -1.01 -0.80
CA ILE A 128 10.08 -1.62 -0.21
C ILE A 128 9.78 -2.05 1.24
N ASP A 129 9.02 -1.23 1.98
CA ASP A 129 8.56 -1.62 3.29
C ASP A 129 7.41 -2.63 3.17
N PRO A 130 7.41 -3.69 3.99
CA PRO A 130 6.34 -4.68 3.99
C PRO A 130 5.03 -4.11 4.54
N VAL A 131 3.94 -4.85 4.38
CA VAL A 131 2.65 -4.54 5.01
C VAL A 131 2.82 -4.27 6.50
N GLY A 132 2.28 -3.13 6.94
CA GLY A 132 2.42 -2.60 8.30
C GLY A 132 2.94 -1.17 8.35
N VAL A 133 3.60 -0.71 7.28
CA VAL A 133 3.95 0.69 7.05
C VAL A 133 2.95 1.29 6.06
N HIS A 134 2.47 2.50 6.31
CA HIS A 134 1.56 3.17 5.39
C HIS A 134 2.23 3.42 4.03
N THR A 135 1.56 3.11 2.91
CA THR A 135 2.12 3.26 1.55
C THR A 135 2.67 4.65 1.25
N GLY A 136 2.05 5.69 1.84
CA GLY A 136 2.53 7.08 1.75
C GLY A 136 3.90 7.31 2.39
N ASP A 137 4.25 6.50 3.39
CA ASP A 137 5.52 6.57 4.14
C ASP A 137 6.56 5.56 3.64
N SER A 138 6.19 4.67 2.73
CA SER A 138 7.09 3.67 2.14
C SER A 138 7.87 4.22 0.94
N ILE A 139 9.06 3.66 0.72
CA ILE A 139 9.78 3.80 -0.56
C ILE A 139 9.06 2.91 -1.56
N VAL A 140 8.73 3.45 -2.73
CA VAL A 140 7.98 2.73 -3.78
C VAL A 140 8.80 2.67 -5.05
N VAL A 141 8.78 1.53 -5.70
CA VAL A 141 9.43 1.31 -6.99
C VAL A 141 8.41 0.93 -8.07
N ALA A 142 8.58 1.46 -9.27
CA ALA A 142 7.81 1.10 -10.45
C ALA A 142 8.74 0.87 -11.66
N PRO A 143 8.54 -0.22 -12.42
CA PRO A 143 7.67 -1.36 -12.11
C PRO A 143 8.19 -2.16 -10.91
N SER A 144 7.39 -3.08 -10.37
CA SER A 144 7.83 -4.02 -9.32
C SER A 144 9.11 -4.73 -9.75
N GLN A 145 10.07 -4.84 -8.82
CA GLN A 145 11.40 -5.40 -9.10
C GLN A 145 11.54 -6.86 -8.66
N THR A 146 10.71 -7.31 -7.72
CA THR A 146 10.85 -8.63 -7.10
C THR A 146 9.74 -9.62 -7.47
N LEU A 147 8.80 -9.21 -8.33
CA LEU A 147 7.74 -10.09 -8.83
C LEU A 147 8.22 -10.90 -10.05
N GLY A 148 7.96 -12.21 -10.02
CA GLY A 148 8.00 -13.03 -11.23
C GLY A 148 6.78 -12.75 -12.12
N ASP A 149 6.87 -13.13 -13.41
CA ASP A 149 5.77 -12.90 -14.36
C ASP A 149 4.44 -13.52 -13.90
N LYS A 150 4.50 -14.71 -13.32
CA LYS A 150 3.30 -15.40 -12.79
C LYS A 150 2.60 -14.60 -11.69
N GLU A 151 3.35 -14.04 -10.74
CA GLU A 151 2.83 -13.19 -9.67
C GLU A 151 2.26 -11.89 -10.24
N TYR A 152 3.01 -11.26 -11.15
CA TYR A 152 2.58 -10.06 -11.83
C TYR A 152 1.24 -10.26 -12.56
N GLN A 153 1.11 -11.31 -13.38
CA GLN A 153 -0.11 -11.58 -14.14
C GLN A 153 -1.28 -11.99 -13.24
N MET A 154 -1.02 -12.72 -12.17
CA MET A 154 -2.02 -13.10 -11.17
C MET A 154 -2.65 -11.86 -10.54
N LEU A 155 -1.84 -10.96 -9.98
CA LEU A 155 -2.32 -9.73 -9.34
C LEU A 155 -2.93 -8.75 -10.35
N ARG A 156 -2.39 -8.68 -11.58
CA ARG A 156 -2.98 -7.91 -12.66
C ARG A 156 -4.39 -8.39 -13.00
N SER A 157 -4.57 -9.70 -13.15
CA SER A 157 -5.88 -10.30 -13.46
C SER A 157 -6.87 -10.03 -12.34
N SER A 158 -6.44 -10.17 -11.08
CA SER A 158 -7.23 -9.82 -9.90
C SER A 158 -7.67 -8.35 -9.93
N ALA A 159 -6.75 -7.41 -10.21
CA ALA A 159 -7.07 -5.98 -10.27
C ALA A 159 -8.12 -5.66 -11.33
N LEU A 160 -8.02 -6.27 -12.51
CA LEU A 160 -9.01 -6.13 -13.58
C LEU A 160 -10.37 -6.74 -13.20
N ASN A 161 -10.37 -7.89 -12.51
CA ASN A 161 -11.57 -8.55 -12.02
C ASN A 161 -12.31 -7.66 -11.00
N ILE A 162 -11.58 -7.14 -10.03
CA ILE A 162 -12.11 -6.26 -8.97
C ILE A 162 -12.74 -4.99 -9.55
N ILE A 163 -12.01 -4.26 -10.43
CA ILE A 163 -12.53 -3.00 -10.97
C ILE A 163 -13.76 -3.23 -11.85
N ASN A 164 -13.85 -4.37 -12.52
CA ASN A 164 -15.01 -4.77 -13.31
C ASN A 164 -16.22 -5.09 -12.43
N GLU A 165 -16.05 -5.86 -11.34
CA GLU A 165 -17.16 -6.18 -10.41
C GLU A 165 -17.67 -4.93 -9.72
N LEU A 166 -16.78 -4.06 -9.24
CA LEU A 166 -17.14 -2.79 -8.61
C LEU A 166 -17.73 -1.77 -9.60
N LYS A 167 -17.65 -2.03 -10.92
CA LYS A 167 -18.11 -1.14 -11.99
C LYS A 167 -17.57 0.28 -11.85
N ILE A 168 -16.31 0.40 -11.43
CA ILE A 168 -15.65 1.70 -11.30
C ILE A 168 -15.55 2.34 -12.68
N THR A 169 -15.84 3.63 -12.74
CA THR A 169 -15.74 4.43 -13.97
C THR A 169 -14.69 5.51 -13.78
N GLY A 170 -13.51 5.30 -14.34
CA GLY A 170 -12.32 6.14 -14.16
C GLY A 170 -11.14 5.35 -13.60
N GLY A 171 -10.27 6.05 -12.88
CA GLY A 171 -9.08 5.50 -12.23
C GLY A 171 -9.37 4.88 -10.87
N CYS A 172 -8.62 3.85 -10.53
CA CYS A 172 -8.71 3.11 -9.28
C CYS A 172 -7.33 2.61 -8.89
N ASN A 173 -7.05 2.59 -7.59
CA ASN A 173 -5.88 1.94 -7.02
C ASN A 173 -6.31 0.68 -6.28
N VAL A 174 -5.63 -0.44 -6.51
CA VAL A 174 -5.83 -1.71 -5.81
C VAL A 174 -4.55 -2.06 -5.09
N GLN A 175 -4.64 -2.35 -3.79
CA GLN A 175 -3.50 -2.70 -2.93
C GLN A 175 -3.60 -4.15 -2.50
N TYR A 176 -2.49 -4.84 -2.59
CA TYR A 176 -2.34 -6.26 -2.29
C TYR A 176 -1.26 -6.50 -1.24
N ALA A 177 -1.52 -7.46 -0.38
CA ALA A 177 -0.47 -8.17 0.35
C ALA A 177 -0.17 -9.47 -0.39
N LEU A 178 1.08 -9.71 -0.73
CA LEU A 178 1.56 -10.95 -1.36
C LEU A 178 2.51 -11.65 -0.39
N ASN A 179 2.21 -12.92 -0.09
CA ASN A 179 3.09 -13.74 0.73
C ASN A 179 4.45 -13.91 0.02
N PRO A 180 5.58 -13.58 0.68
CA PRO A 180 6.90 -13.65 0.04
C PRO A 180 7.34 -15.07 -0.33
N ASP A 181 6.76 -16.09 0.33
CA ASP A 181 7.17 -17.49 0.20
C ASP A 181 6.19 -18.34 -0.62
N SER A 182 5.10 -17.73 -1.11
CA SER A 182 4.07 -18.45 -1.86
C SER A 182 3.30 -17.51 -2.81
N PHE A 183 2.37 -18.08 -3.59
CA PHE A 183 1.43 -17.29 -4.40
C PHE A 183 0.17 -16.84 -3.64
N GLU A 184 0.13 -17.02 -2.31
CA GLU A 184 -0.98 -16.53 -1.50
C GLU A 184 -0.95 -15.00 -1.46
N TYR A 185 -2.10 -14.39 -1.71
CA TYR A 185 -2.25 -12.94 -1.61
C TYR A 185 -3.57 -12.57 -0.95
N CYS A 186 -3.66 -11.34 -0.49
CA CYS A 186 -4.90 -10.74 0.00
C CYS A 186 -5.09 -9.36 -0.62
N VAL A 187 -6.33 -9.03 -0.99
CA VAL A 187 -6.70 -7.65 -1.32
C VAL A 187 -6.80 -6.86 -0.01
N ILE A 188 -5.98 -5.81 0.12
CA ILE A 188 -5.98 -4.94 1.31
C ILE A 188 -7.10 -3.92 1.21
N GLU A 189 -7.10 -3.17 0.10
CA GLU A 189 -8.09 -2.13 -0.14
C GLU A 189 -8.19 -1.76 -1.62
N VAL A 190 -9.30 -1.15 -1.96
CA VAL A 190 -9.54 -0.57 -3.28
C VAL A 190 -9.94 0.89 -3.10
N ASN A 191 -9.19 1.78 -3.72
CA ASN A 191 -9.48 3.21 -3.73
C ASN A 191 -10.21 3.57 -5.04
N PRO A 192 -11.56 3.70 -5.05
CA PRO A 192 -12.34 3.91 -6.28
C PRO A 192 -12.27 5.35 -6.79
N ARG A 193 -11.08 5.90 -6.80
CA ARG A 193 -10.78 7.30 -7.13
C ARG A 193 -9.33 7.48 -7.52
N VAL A 194 -9.02 8.58 -8.17
CA VAL A 194 -7.63 9.03 -8.34
C VAL A 194 -7.03 9.37 -6.98
N SER A 195 -5.82 8.87 -6.72
CA SER A 195 -5.11 8.95 -5.45
C SER A 195 -3.71 9.57 -5.62
N ARG A 196 -2.91 9.59 -4.55
CA ARG A 196 -1.50 10.00 -4.62
C ARG A 196 -0.68 9.05 -5.50
N SER A 197 -0.90 7.74 -5.37
CA SER A 197 -0.25 6.73 -6.20
C SER A 197 -0.58 6.92 -7.67
N SER A 198 -1.80 7.36 -8.02
CA SER A 198 -2.16 7.72 -9.39
C SER A 198 -1.34 8.89 -9.94
N ALA A 199 -0.98 9.86 -9.10
CA ALA A 199 -0.10 10.95 -9.51
C ALA A 199 1.34 10.46 -9.77
N LEU A 200 1.86 9.57 -8.91
CA LEU A 200 3.14 8.90 -9.11
C LEU A 200 3.12 8.07 -10.39
N ALA A 201 2.11 7.20 -10.56
CA ALA A 201 1.95 6.36 -11.74
C ALA A 201 1.85 7.19 -13.03
N SER A 202 1.13 8.33 -13.01
CA SER A 202 1.04 9.23 -14.16
C SER A 202 2.39 9.80 -14.56
N LYS A 203 3.21 10.20 -13.58
CA LYS A 203 4.57 10.70 -13.83
C LYS A 203 5.52 9.59 -14.29
N ALA A 204 5.40 8.40 -13.67
CA ALA A 204 6.23 7.26 -13.99
C ALA A 204 5.98 6.77 -15.42
N THR A 205 4.74 6.67 -15.85
CA THR A 205 4.34 6.05 -17.12
C THR A 205 4.12 7.04 -18.26
N GLY A 206 3.99 8.33 -17.95
CA GLY A 206 3.52 9.31 -18.92
C GLY A 206 2.03 9.17 -19.29
N TYR A 207 1.29 8.28 -18.60
CA TYR A 207 -0.14 8.12 -18.83
C TYR A 207 -0.93 9.11 -17.95
N PRO A 208 -1.69 10.04 -18.52
CA PRO A 208 -2.32 11.13 -17.77
C PRO A 208 -3.63 10.67 -17.09
N ILE A 209 -3.53 9.89 -16.02
CA ILE A 209 -4.66 9.23 -15.32
C ILE A 209 -5.80 10.23 -15.02
N ALA A 210 -5.50 11.36 -14.39
CA ALA A 210 -6.54 12.33 -14.00
C ALA A 210 -7.27 12.90 -15.21
N LYS A 211 -6.54 13.22 -16.28
CA LYS A 211 -7.13 13.75 -17.53
C LYS A 211 -8.00 12.71 -18.24
N VAL A 212 -7.54 11.47 -18.28
CA VAL A 212 -8.31 10.36 -18.87
C VAL A 212 -9.55 10.08 -18.01
N THR A 213 -9.40 10.03 -16.67
CA THR A 213 -10.55 9.87 -15.75
C THR A 213 -11.63 10.95 -15.97
N ALA A 214 -11.21 12.21 -16.12
CA ALA A 214 -12.16 13.30 -16.40
C ALA A 214 -12.91 13.11 -17.73
N LYS A 215 -12.23 12.66 -18.78
CA LYS A 215 -12.87 12.35 -20.08
C LYS A 215 -13.83 11.15 -19.98
N ILE A 216 -13.44 10.10 -19.26
CA ILE A 216 -14.33 8.95 -19.00
C ILE A 216 -15.58 9.40 -18.25
N ALA A 217 -15.45 10.28 -17.26
CA ALA A 217 -16.60 10.84 -16.54
C ALA A 217 -17.56 11.64 -17.43
N LEU A 218 -17.05 12.19 -18.54
CA LEU A 218 -17.85 12.87 -19.57
C LEU A 218 -18.46 11.91 -20.61
N GLY A 219 -18.18 10.59 -20.51
CA GLY A 219 -18.77 9.55 -21.36
C GLY A 219 -17.89 9.04 -22.49
N TYR A 220 -16.64 9.49 -22.59
CA TYR A 220 -15.69 8.92 -23.56
C TYR A 220 -15.22 7.53 -23.12
N THR A 221 -14.92 6.67 -24.09
CA THR A 221 -14.30 5.36 -23.88
C THR A 221 -12.78 5.41 -24.02
N LEU A 222 -12.08 4.42 -23.47
CA LEU A 222 -10.61 4.38 -23.50
C LEU A 222 -10.03 4.36 -24.93
N ASP A 223 -10.72 3.73 -25.87
CA ASP A 223 -10.34 3.65 -27.28
C ASP A 223 -10.64 4.92 -28.09
N GLU A 224 -11.50 5.80 -27.58
CA GLU A 224 -11.77 7.12 -28.17
C GLU A 224 -10.81 8.19 -27.66
N ILE A 225 -10.24 8.01 -26.48
CA ILE A 225 -9.38 9.01 -25.83
C ILE A 225 -7.95 8.88 -26.35
N LYS A 226 -7.49 9.87 -27.13
CA LYS A 226 -6.06 9.95 -27.48
C LYS A 226 -5.22 10.30 -26.26
N ASN A 227 -4.10 9.59 -26.10
CA ASN A 227 -3.12 9.93 -25.08
C ASN A 227 -2.45 11.26 -25.44
N ALA A 228 -2.67 12.27 -24.60
CA ALA A 228 -2.20 13.64 -24.85
C ALA A 228 -0.67 13.78 -24.80
N ILE A 229 0.04 12.82 -24.18
CA ILE A 229 1.51 12.82 -24.06
C ILE A 229 2.12 12.28 -25.34
N THR A 230 1.67 11.13 -25.82
CA THR A 230 2.21 10.50 -27.03
C THR A 230 1.67 11.12 -28.32
N GLY A 231 0.44 11.65 -28.26
CA GLY A 231 -0.28 12.18 -29.42
C GLY A 231 -0.69 11.15 -30.47
N LYS A 232 -0.21 9.92 -30.35
CA LYS A 232 -0.39 8.84 -31.35
C LYS A 232 -1.16 7.64 -30.80
N THR A 233 -0.93 7.27 -29.53
CA THR A 233 -1.62 6.13 -28.89
C THR A 233 -2.95 6.56 -28.28
N TYR A 234 -3.78 5.57 -27.97
CA TYR A 234 -5.04 5.75 -27.27
C TYR A 234 -4.92 5.37 -25.79
N ALA A 235 -5.86 5.83 -24.99
CA ALA A 235 -5.86 5.52 -23.55
C ALA A 235 -6.11 4.03 -23.23
N SER A 236 -6.53 3.24 -24.21
CA SER A 236 -6.66 1.78 -24.11
C SER A 236 -5.33 1.02 -24.17
N PHE A 237 -4.22 1.67 -24.51
CA PHE A 237 -2.91 1.03 -24.53
C PHE A 237 -2.27 1.07 -23.13
N GLU A 238 -1.94 -0.10 -22.61
CA GLU A 238 -1.20 -0.22 -21.35
C GLU A 238 0.22 0.31 -21.50
N PRO A 239 0.67 1.21 -20.61
CA PRO A 239 2.06 1.65 -20.60
C PRO A 239 2.99 0.49 -20.23
N MET A 240 4.16 0.48 -20.84
CA MET A 240 5.27 -0.41 -20.48
C MET A 240 6.50 0.42 -20.12
N LEU A 241 7.14 0.09 -18.99
CA LEU A 241 8.32 0.78 -18.51
C LEU A 241 9.57 -0.05 -18.82
N ASP A 242 10.54 0.54 -19.48
CA ASP A 242 11.89 0.01 -19.72
C ASP A 242 12.95 0.73 -18.87
N TYR A 243 12.50 1.44 -17.84
CA TYR A 243 13.29 2.16 -16.85
C TYR A 243 12.70 1.95 -15.44
N CYS A 244 13.48 2.32 -14.44
CA CYS A 244 13.07 2.20 -13.04
C CYS A 244 12.73 3.57 -12.47
N VAL A 245 11.62 3.64 -11.76
CA VAL A 245 11.15 4.83 -11.03
C VAL A 245 11.13 4.54 -9.55
N VAL A 246 11.78 5.40 -8.75
CA VAL A 246 11.76 5.29 -7.28
C VAL A 246 11.13 6.55 -6.69
N LYS A 247 10.17 6.36 -5.79
CA LYS A 247 9.59 7.38 -4.93
C LYS A 247 10.13 7.21 -3.52
N ILE A 248 10.63 8.29 -2.90
CA ILE A 248 10.95 8.33 -1.47
C ILE A 248 10.08 9.38 -0.79
N PRO A 249 9.41 9.04 0.34
CA PRO A 249 8.62 10.00 1.09
C PRO A 249 9.48 11.06 1.77
N ARG A 250 8.99 12.28 1.85
CA ARG A 250 9.58 13.35 2.67
C ARG A 250 8.94 13.32 4.04
N LEU A 251 9.68 12.78 4.99
CA LEU A 251 9.29 12.70 6.41
C LEU A 251 9.88 13.90 7.15
N PRO A 252 9.05 14.81 7.72
CA PRO A 252 9.51 16.12 8.22
C PRO A 252 10.02 16.08 9.67
N PHE A 253 10.74 15.01 10.06
CA PHE A 253 11.26 14.84 11.43
C PHE A 253 12.40 15.82 11.77
N ASP A 254 12.99 16.44 10.77
CA ASP A 254 13.91 17.57 10.91
C ASP A 254 13.21 18.83 11.41
N LYS A 255 11.92 19.01 11.11
CA LYS A 255 11.09 20.13 11.57
C LYS A 255 10.32 19.82 12.86
N PHE A 256 9.89 18.58 13.02
CA PHE A 256 9.09 18.10 14.15
C PHE A 256 9.93 17.18 15.06
N ILE A 257 10.88 17.77 15.78
CA ILE A 257 11.91 17.06 16.58
C ILE A 257 11.29 16.17 17.66
N SER A 258 10.13 16.55 18.22
CA SER A 258 9.41 15.79 19.25
C SER A 258 8.53 14.66 18.69
N ALA A 259 8.38 14.54 17.36
CA ALA A 259 7.55 13.51 16.75
C ALA A 259 8.26 12.14 16.83
N LYS A 260 7.49 11.10 17.11
CA LYS A 260 7.98 9.71 17.03
C LYS A 260 8.31 9.37 15.58
N ARG A 261 9.56 8.95 15.34
CA ARG A 261 10.05 8.58 13.99
C ARG A 261 9.55 7.24 13.50
N THR A 262 9.10 6.35 14.39
CA THR A 262 8.60 5.01 14.03
C THR A 262 7.46 5.11 13.02
N LEU A 263 7.60 4.43 11.90
CA LEU A 263 6.59 4.32 10.85
C LEU A 263 5.58 3.23 11.21
N THR A 264 4.33 3.49 10.90
CA THR A 264 3.19 2.60 11.20
C THR A 264 2.17 2.69 10.07
N THR A 265 0.99 2.12 10.26
CA THR A 265 -0.14 2.28 9.34
C THR A 265 -0.70 3.71 9.28
N GLN A 266 -0.24 4.60 10.15
CA GLN A 266 -0.61 6.02 10.16
C GLN A 266 0.41 6.84 9.38
N MET A 267 -0.05 7.53 8.34
CA MET A 267 0.82 8.33 7.47
C MET A 267 1.43 9.54 8.18
N LYS A 268 2.73 9.73 8.00
CA LYS A 268 3.52 10.85 8.55
C LYS A 268 4.18 11.73 7.49
N ALA A 269 4.32 11.23 6.26
CA ALA A 269 4.93 11.97 5.16
C ALA A 269 4.12 13.22 4.79
N THR A 270 4.83 14.32 4.51
CA THR A 270 4.25 15.60 4.05
C THR A 270 4.49 15.87 2.57
N GLY A 271 5.32 15.08 1.93
CA GLY A 271 5.68 15.19 0.52
C GLY A 271 6.42 13.95 0.05
N GLU A 272 6.87 14.00 -1.18
CA GLU A 272 7.62 12.90 -1.79
C GLU A 272 8.53 13.42 -2.89
N VAL A 273 9.61 12.71 -3.16
CA VAL A 273 10.45 12.88 -4.34
C VAL A 273 10.32 11.68 -5.24
N MET A 274 10.50 11.90 -6.54
CA MET A 274 10.49 10.84 -7.54
C MET A 274 11.72 10.96 -8.43
N SER A 275 12.36 9.84 -8.71
CA SER A 275 13.50 9.77 -9.63
C SER A 275 13.29 8.68 -10.68
N ILE A 276 13.96 8.85 -11.82
CA ILE A 276 13.96 7.90 -12.94
C ILE A 276 15.40 7.57 -13.29
N CYS A 277 15.70 6.28 -13.47
CA CYS A 277 16.98 5.79 -13.97
C CYS A 277 16.80 4.47 -14.72
N ASN A 278 17.84 3.98 -15.38
CA ASN A 278 17.81 2.71 -16.12
C ASN A 278 17.79 1.48 -15.18
N ASN A 279 18.15 1.64 -13.92
CA ASN A 279 18.15 0.60 -12.90
C ASN A 279 17.71 1.14 -11.54
N PHE A 280 17.39 0.22 -10.62
CA PHE A 280 16.90 0.54 -9.28
C PHE A 280 17.91 1.34 -8.45
N GLU A 281 19.19 0.93 -8.44
CA GLU A 281 20.24 1.55 -7.65
C GLU A 281 20.44 3.02 -8.04
N GLY A 282 20.49 3.27 -9.33
CA GLY A 282 20.62 4.63 -9.85
C GLY A 282 19.40 5.49 -9.54
N ALA A 283 18.20 4.94 -9.64
CA ALA A 283 16.96 5.64 -9.29
C ALA A 283 16.92 5.94 -7.78
N LEU A 284 17.25 4.97 -6.93
CA LEU A 284 17.30 5.14 -5.49
C LEU A 284 18.27 6.25 -5.07
N MET A 285 19.49 6.21 -5.60
CA MET A 285 20.52 7.21 -5.29
C MET A 285 20.14 8.61 -5.77
N LYS A 286 19.46 8.74 -6.92
CA LYS A 286 18.92 10.02 -7.37
C LYS A 286 17.82 10.54 -6.46
N ALA A 287 16.91 9.65 -6.01
CA ALA A 287 15.84 10.00 -5.09
C ALA A 287 16.39 10.48 -3.74
N ILE A 288 17.39 9.78 -3.17
CA ILE A 288 18.05 10.20 -1.92
C ILE A 288 18.59 11.62 -2.05
N ARG A 289 19.33 11.93 -3.12
CA ARG A 289 19.85 13.29 -3.34
C ARG A 289 18.78 14.36 -3.48
N SER A 290 17.58 13.96 -3.93
CA SER A 290 16.45 14.89 -4.13
C SER A 290 15.64 15.17 -2.87
N LEU A 291 15.93 14.50 -1.74
CA LEU A 291 15.20 14.68 -0.47
C LEU A 291 15.41 16.03 0.19
N GLU A 292 16.46 16.78 -0.21
CA GLU A 292 16.86 18.07 0.41
C GLU A 292 17.08 17.98 1.93
N GLN A 293 17.70 16.86 2.36
CA GLN A 293 18.00 16.57 3.77
C GLN A 293 19.50 16.54 4.05
N HIS A 294 20.33 17.13 3.15
CA HIS A 294 21.78 17.09 3.23
C HIS A 294 22.36 15.67 3.20
N VAL A 295 21.68 14.76 2.52
CA VAL A 295 22.10 13.38 2.26
C VAL A 295 22.25 13.16 0.75
N ASP A 296 23.35 12.58 0.32
CA ASP A 296 23.70 12.33 -1.09
C ASP A 296 23.91 10.87 -1.42
N SER A 297 24.00 10.02 -0.40
CA SER A 297 24.21 8.58 -0.59
C SER A 297 23.74 7.77 0.61
N LEU A 298 23.78 6.45 0.47
CA LEU A 298 23.57 5.52 1.59
C LEU A 298 24.72 5.53 2.60
N MET A 299 25.77 6.34 2.38
CA MET A 299 26.91 6.55 3.28
C MET A 299 26.85 7.90 4.01
N SER A 300 25.77 8.66 3.88
CA SER A 300 25.68 10.01 4.43
C SER A 300 25.52 10.06 5.95
N TYR A 301 25.11 8.96 6.58
CA TYR A 301 25.07 8.85 8.04
C TYR A 301 26.30 8.13 8.57
N ASP A 302 26.86 8.65 9.68
CA ASP A 302 27.98 8.03 10.39
C ASP A 302 27.48 7.08 11.47
N PHE A 303 27.76 5.80 11.30
CA PHE A 303 27.43 4.73 12.23
C PHE A 303 28.70 4.11 12.87
N THR A 304 29.89 4.72 12.65
CA THR A 304 31.17 4.15 13.12
C THR A 304 31.26 4.02 14.64
N GLY A 305 30.50 4.86 15.36
CA GLY A 305 30.45 4.85 16.83
C GLY A 305 29.52 3.77 17.42
N LEU A 306 28.74 3.05 16.59
CA LEU A 306 27.84 2.00 17.06
C LEU A 306 28.55 0.65 17.15
N SER A 307 28.32 -0.10 18.23
CA SER A 307 28.67 -1.51 18.29
C SER A 307 27.78 -2.35 17.32
N ASP A 308 28.15 -3.60 17.08
CA ASP A 308 27.37 -4.47 16.21
C ASP A 308 26.01 -4.81 16.85
N GLU A 309 25.95 -4.93 18.19
CA GLU A 309 24.69 -5.14 18.93
C GLU A 309 23.78 -3.91 18.86
N GLU A 310 24.34 -2.70 18.90
CA GLU A 310 23.57 -1.46 18.76
C GLU A 310 23.04 -1.29 17.33
N LEU A 311 23.83 -1.66 16.32
CA LEU A 311 23.40 -1.65 14.93
C LEU A 311 22.29 -2.68 14.69
N GLU A 312 22.43 -3.88 15.24
CA GLU A 312 21.41 -4.93 15.22
C GLU A 312 20.08 -4.43 15.82
N ALA A 313 20.14 -3.79 16.98
CA ALA A 313 18.97 -3.21 17.62
C ALA A 313 18.29 -2.14 16.73
N GLN A 314 19.07 -1.38 15.95
CA GLN A 314 18.52 -0.40 15.02
C GLN A 314 17.85 -1.01 13.79
N LEU A 315 18.26 -2.21 13.33
CA LEU A 315 17.58 -2.91 12.24
C LEU A 315 16.11 -3.24 12.58
N HIS A 316 15.81 -3.47 13.87
CA HIS A 316 14.45 -3.70 14.34
C HIS A 316 13.58 -2.43 14.39
N VAL A 317 14.18 -1.25 14.26
CA VAL A 317 13.44 0.02 14.30
C VAL A 317 12.95 0.37 12.91
N VAL A 318 11.65 0.38 12.73
CA VAL A 318 11.01 0.79 11.47
C VAL A 318 10.88 2.32 11.46
N ASP A 319 11.84 3.02 10.89
CA ASP A 319 11.84 4.47 10.79
C ASP A 319 12.41 4.98 9.45
N ASP A 320 12.50 6.29 9.30
CA ASP A 320 12.99 6.96 8.09
C ASP A 320 14.50 6.79 7.84
N ARG A 321 15.26 6.21 8.77
CA ARG A 321 16.71 5.93 8.63
C ARG A 321 17.03 4.49 8.32
N ARG A 322 16.05 3.61 8.36
CA ARG A 322 16.23 2.16 8.23
C ARG A 322 17.06 1.76 7.01
N ILE A 323 16.89 2.42 5.87
CA ILE A 323 17.66 2.11 4.65
C ILE A 323 19.17 2.36 4.82
N TRP A 324 19.57 3.38 5.58
CA TRP A 324 20.99 3.65 5.90
C TRP A 324 21.54 2.66 6.91
N VAL A 325 20.73 2.24 7.89
CA VAL A 325 21.08 1.18 8.85
C VAL A 325 21.31 -0.14 8.11
N ILE A 326 20.43 -0.50 7.19
CA ILE A 326 20.60 -1.69 6.32
C ILE A 326 21.91 -1.58 5.51
N ALA A 327 22.18 -0.43 4.90
CA ALA A 327 23.40 -0.23 4.15
C ALA A 327 24.67 -0.38 5.01
N GLU A 328 24.64 0.09 6.26
CA GLU A 328 25.75 -0.11 7.21
C GLU A 328 25.90 -1.57 7.61
N ALA A 329 24.81 -2.26 7.92
CA ALA A 329 24.82 -3.67 8.25
C ALA A 329 25.45 -4.52 7.14
N LEU A 330 25.09 -4.26 5.88
CA LEU A 330 25.69 -4.90 4.71
C LEU A 330 27.20 -4.63 4.61
N ARG A 331 27.64 -3.40 4.86
CA ARG A 331 29.08 -3.05 4.84
C ARG A 331 29.88 -3.75 5.95
N ARG A 332 29.25 -4.03 7.09
CA ARG A 332 29.86 -4.83 8.17
C ARG A 332 29.78 -6.33 7.93
N GLY A 333 29.18 -6.77 6.83
CA GLY A 333 29.12 -8.18 6.44
C GLY A 333 27.96 -8.96 7.06
N VAL A 334 26.94 -8.28 7.57
CA VAL A 334 25.68 -8.93 7.98
C VAL A 334 25.04 -9.58 6.76
N SER A 335 24.60 -10.82 6.87
CA SER A 335 24.04 -11.56 5.73
C SER A 335 22.70 -11.01 5.28
N TYR A 336 22.39 -11.15 4.00
CA TYR A 336 21.09 -10.77 3.43
C TYR A 336 19.94 -11.48 4.13
N ASP A 337 20.09 -12.78 4.40
CA ASP A 337 19.05 -13.59 5.05
C ASP A 337 18.74 -13.05 6.44
N HIS A 338 19.77 -12.73 7.23
CA HIS A 338 19.58 -12.18 8.56
C HIS A 338 18.89 -10.79 8.54
N ILE A 339 19.32 -9.91 7.64
CA ILE A 339 18.65 -8.60 7.44
C ILE A 339 17.19 -8.81 7.05
N TYR A 340 16.91 -9.75 6.14
CA TYR A 340 15.55 -10.07 5.71
C TYR A 340 14.69 -10.66 6.82
N GLU A 341 15.24 -11.52 7.67
CA GLU A 341 14.53 -12.06 8.85
C GLU A 341 14.00 -10.95 9.76
N ILE A 342 14.78 -9.88 9.93
CA ILE A 342 14.44 -8.75 10.77
C ILE A 342 13.51 -7.76 10.06
N THR A 343 13.84 -7.42 8.82
CA THR A 343 13.22 -6.28 8.13
C THR A 343 12.04 -6.66 7.23
N LYS A 344 12.02 -7.91 6.78
CA LYS A 344 11.07 -8.52 5.82
C LYS A 344 11.01 -7.80 4.44
#